data_dca8eea03fd6ca4f0b87751f18cb061f
#
_entry.id   dca8eea03fd6ca4f0b87751f18cb061f
#
_cell.length_a   1.000
_cell.length_b   1.000
_cell.length_c   1.000
_cell.angle_alpha   90.00
_cell.angle_beta   90.00
_cell.angle_gamma   90.00
#
_symmetry.space_group_name_H-M   'P 1'
#
loop_
_entity.id
_entity.type
_entity.pdbx_description
1 polymer ?
#
loop_
_entity_poly.entity_id
_entity_poly.type
_entity_poly.pdbx_seq_one_letter_code
_entity_poly.pdbx_strand_id
1 'polypeptide(L)'
;DQLLFVDVRDPVEIMFIGFTDVVDKNIPFKLADRSTFLDDKGRFAMNTNPEFASQVEKALKEKGLTRDDLVITMCRSGSSRGKPSAEYLLERGFTNVKYIDHGFQGSGAKEGKKKGMRIVNGWQNDGLPWSMTLNADKIYRP
;
A
#
# COMPACT_ATOMS: atom_id res chain seq x y z
N ASP A 1 20.00 4.20 -0.33
CA ASP A 1 18.66 4.77 -0.22
C ASP A 1 18.35 5.75 -1.34
N GLN A 2 18.32 5.20 -2.54
CA GLN A 2 18.00 5.95 -3.75
C GLN A 2 16.54 5.70 -4.19
N LEU A 3 15.68 5.33 -3.24
CA LEU A 3 14.27 5.05 -3.54
C LEU A 3 13.38 5.44 -2.37
N LEU A 4 12.09 5.57 -2.67
CA LEU A 4 11.03 5.72 -1.67
C LEU A 4 10.12 4.50 -1.73
N PHE A 5 10.01 3.77 -0.62
CA PHE A 5 9.13 2.62 -0.51
C PHE A 5 7.91 3.00 0.31
N VAL A 6 6.72 2.93 -0.31
CA VAL A 6 5.46 3.43 0.25
C VAL A 6 4.46 2.30 0.42
N ASP A 7 3.97 2.12 1.64
CA ASP A 7 2.78 1.29 1.89
C ASP A 7 1.55 2.16 1.62
N VAL A 8 0.75 1.79 0.64
CA VAL A 8 -0.40 2.60 0.20
C VAL A 8 -1.73 2.12 0.76
N ARG A 9 -1.69 1.25 1.77
CA ARG A 9 -2.90 0.75 2.44
C ARG A 9 -3.47 1.79 3.41
N ASP A 10 -4.75 1.62 3.76
CA ASP A 10 -5.35 2.34 4.88
C ASP A 10 -4.62 1.94 6.19
N PRO A 11 -4.27 2.89 7.07
CA PRO A 11 -3.51 2.57 8.28
C PRO A 11 -4.25 1.63 9.25
N VAL A 12 -5.56 1.64 9.28
CA VAL A 12 -6.33 0.71 10.12
C VAL A 12 -6.20 -0.72 9.58
N GLU A 13 -6.20 -0.88 8.27
CA GLU A 13 -5.94 -2.16 7.61
C GLU A 13 -4.56 -2.71 7.98
N ILE A 14 -3.56 -1.86 7.95
CA ILE A 14 -2.19 -2.23 8.35
C ILE A 14 -2.16 -2.72 9.79
N MET A 15 -2.88 -2.03 10.68
CA MET A 15 -2.92 -2.38 12.11
C MET A 15 -3.42 -3.81 12.35
N PHE A 16 -4.39 -4.28 11.55
CA PHE A 16 -4.99 -5.61 11.73
C PHE A 16 -4.34 -6.70 10.89
N ILE A 17 -3.59 -6.36 9.86
CA ILE A 17 -2.97 -7.34 8.96
C ILE A 17 -1.47 -7.52 9.24
N GLY A 18 -0.79 -6.43 9.52
CA GLY A 18 0.65 -6.43 9.76
C GLY A 18 1.36 -5.33 8.99
N PHE A 19 2.54 -5.01 9.43
CA PHE A 19 3.36 -3.91 8.96
C PHE A 19 4.79 -4.36 8.72
N THR A 20 5.45 -3.80 7.72
CA THR A 20 6.91 -3.93 7.58
C THR A 20 7.58 -2.58 7.78
N ASP A 21 8.55 -2.55 8.70
CA ASP A 21 9.34 -1.35 8.96
C ASP A 21 10.36 -1.05 7.85
N VAL A 22 10.42 -1.91 6.84
CA VAL A 22 11.24 -1.69 5.65
C VAL A 22 10.70 -0.54 4.79
N VAL A 23 9.38 -0.28 4.83
CA VAL A 23 8.82 0.88 4.11
C VAL A 23 9.33 2.18 4.74
N ASP A 24 9.44 3.21 3.89
CA ASP A 24 9.80 4.55 4.37
C ASP A 24 8.61 5.26 4.99
N LYS A 25 7.42 5.09 4.40
CA LYS A 25 6.18 5.77 4.83
C LYS A 25 4.96 4.94 4.47
N ASN A 26 3.92 5.07 5.28
CA ASN A 26 2.56 4.73 4.89
C ASN A 26 1.88 5.99 4.37
N ILE A 27 1.56 5.99 3.09
CA ILE A 27 0.79 7.07 2.44
C ILE A 27 -0.38 6.40 1.72
N PRO A 28 -1.59 6.46 2.26
CA PRO A 28 -2.71 5.72 1.67
C PRO A 28 -3.10 6.27 0.32
N PHE A 29 -3.25 5.39 -0.67
CA PHE A 29 -3.81 5.75 -1.95
C PHE A 29 -5.32 5.86 -1.86
N LYS A 30 -5.95 4.94 -1.13
CA LYS A 30 -7.38 4.96 -0.83
C LYS A 30 -7.58 4.78 0.67
N LEU A 31 -8.59 5.47 1.20
CA LEU A 31 -9.01 5.39 2.58
C LEU A 31 -10.41 4.80 2.67
N ALA A 32 -10.65 3.95 3.65
CA ALA A 32 -11.96 3.37 3.88
C ALA A 32 -12.98 4.45 4.27
N ASP A 33 -14.12 4.44 3.60
CA ASP A 33 -15.26 5.31 3.90
C ASP A 33 -16.33 4.50 4.63
N ARG A 34 -16.40 4.65 5.93
CA ARG A 34 -17.34 3.93 6.78
C ARG A 34 -18.79 4.40 6.62
N SER A 35 -19.01 5.54 5.98
CA SER A 35 -20.35 6.05 5.73
C SER A 35 -20.98 5.50 4.45
N THR A 36 -20.20 4.81 3.62
CA THR A 36 -20.68 4.25 2.36
C THR A 36 -20.39 2.75 2.31
N PHE A 37 -21.44 1.94 2.34
CA PHE A 37 -21.34 0.49 2.26
C PHE A 37 -21.75 0.02 0.86
N LEU A 38 -20.94 -0.84 0.25
CA LEU A 38 -21.20 -1.41 -1.07
C LEU A 38 -21.87 -2.76 -0.89
N ASP A 39 -23.22 -2.78 -0.94
CA ASP A 39 -24.00 -3.99 -0.64
C ASP A 39 -23.68 -5.16 -1.57
N ASP A 40 -23.45 -4.89 -2.86
CA ASP A 40 -23.11 -5.91 -3.86
C ASP A 40 -21.74 -6.54 -3.62
N LYS A 41 -20.84 -5.84 -2.94
CA LYS A 41 -19.48 -6.29 -2.65
C LYS A 41 -19.26 -6.69 -1.20
N GLY A 42 -20.23 -6.41 -0.33
CA GLY A 42 -20.14 -6.73 1.08
C GLY A 42 -18.98 -6.04 1.81
N ARG A 43 -18.70 -4.77 1.47
CA ARG A 43 -17.61 -4.02 2.10
C ARG A 43 -17.86 -2.50 2.03
N PHE A 44 -17.11 -1.77 2.84
CA PHE A 44 -17.11 -0.31 2.76
C PHE A 44 -16.46 0.17 1.46
N ALA A 45 -16.88 1.34 1.00
CA ALA A 45 -16.23 2.03 -0.10
C ALA A 45 -14.80 2.44 0.28
N MET A 46 -13.93 2.51 -0.71
CA MET A 46 -12.56 3.00 -0.55
C MET A 46 -12.40 4.22 -1.44
N ASN A 47 -12.18 5.36 -0.85
CA ASN A 47 -12.08 6.63 -1.56
C ASN A 47 -10.63 7.02 -1.79
N THR A 48 -10.32 7.51 -2.98
CA THR A 48 -8.98 8.00 -3.32
C THR A 48 -8.58 9.17 -2.42
N ASN A 49 -7.38 9.11 -1.88
CA ASN A 49 -6.79 10.21 -1.13
C ASN A 49 -6.38 11.31 -2.12
N PRO A 50 -7.04 12.47 -2.11
CA PRO A 50 -6.75 13.52 -3.09
C PRO A 50 -5.36 14.14 -2.94
N GLU A 51 -4.72 13.95 -1.81
CA GLU A 51 -3.38 14.47 -1.53
C GLU A 51 -2.28 13.43 -1.72
N PHE A 52 -2.62 12.26 -2.27
CA PHE A 52 -1.66 11.16 -2.40
C PHE A 52 -0.38 11.58 -3.12
N ALA A 53 -0.48 12.17 -4.30
CA ALA A 53 0.68 12.55 -5.11
C ALA A 53 1.53 13.63 -4.40
N SER A 54 0.90 14.63 -3.78
CA SER A 54 1.63 15.68 -3.06
C SER A 54 2.34 15.12 -1.81
N GLN A 55 1.73 14.17 -1.14
CA GLN A 55 2.34 13.53 0.02
C GLN A 55 3.53 12.65 -0.37
N VAL A 56 3.44 11.95 -1.51
CA VAL A 56 4.57 11.18 -2.07
C VAL A 56 5.72 12.11 -2.44
N GLU A 57 5.42 13.23 -3.09
CA GLU A 57 6.45 14.22 -3.43
C GLU A 57 7.14 14.78 -2.19
N LYS A 58 6.38 15.08 -1.16
CA LYS A 58 6.92 15.55 0.12
C LYS A 58 7.87 14.51 0.72
N ALA A 59 7.47 13.25 0.74
CA ALA A 59 8.30 12.16 1.25
C ALA A 59 9.60 12.00 0.45
N LEU A 60 9.54 12.14 -0.87
CA LEU A 60 10.74 12.14 -1.72
C LEU A 60 11.68 13.27 -1.32
N LYS A 61 11.16 14.49 -1.18
CA LYS A 61 11.96 15.67 -0.80
C LYS A 61 12.61 15.47 0.57
N GLU A 62 11.92 14.89 1.52
CA GLU A 62 12.46 14.60 2.85
C GLU A 62 13.67 13.65 2.79
N LYS A 63 13.75 12.80 1.77
CA LYS A 63 14.87 11.90 1.52
C LYS A 63 15.93 12.50 0.57
N GLY A 64 15.75 13.74 0.12
CA GLY A 64 16.63 14.36 -0.87
C GLY A 64 16.45 13.81 -2.28
N LEU A 65 15.30 13.21 -2.56
CA LEU A 65 14.96 12.60 -3.84
C LEU A 65 13.99 13.49 -4.64
N THR A 66 13.83 13.17 -5.93
CA THR A 66 12.96 13.88 -6.86
C THR A 66 11.92 12.94 -7.47
N ARG A 67 11.03 13.46 -8.30
CA ARG A 67 10.05 12.67 -9.05
C ARG A 67 10.65 11.67 -10.04
N ASP A 68 11.94 11.80 -10.35
CA ASP A 68 12.63 10.90 -11.27
C ASP A 68 13.27 9.72 -10.56
N ASP A 69 13.33 9.76 -9.23
CA ASP A 69 13.85 8.66 -8.44
C ASP A 69 12.80 7.56 -8.24
N LEU A 70 13.26 6.36 -7.97
CA LEU A 70 12.39 5.19 -7.86
C LEU A 70 11.42 5.32 -6.69
N VAL A 71 10.14 5.17 -6.97
CA VAL A 71 9.08 4.99 -5.98
C VAL A 71 8.52 3.58 -6.13
N ILE A 72 8.43 2.86 -5.02
CA ILE A 72 7.79 1.53 -5.00
C ILE A 72 6.56 1.63 -4.12
N THR A 73 5.40 1.21 -4.65
CA THR A 73 4.15 1.16 -3.89
C THR A 73 3.77 -0.27 -3.54
N MET A 74 3.15 -0.45 -2.39
CA MET A 74 2.69 -1.76 -1.93
C MET A 74 1.31 -1.64 -1.32
N CYS A 75 0.36 -2.44 -1.79
CA CYS A 75 -0.94 -2.59 -1.14
C CYS A 75 -1.09 -4.02 -0.58
N ARG A 76 -2.31 -4.45 -0.33
CA ARG A 76 -2.56 -5.77 0.24
C ARG A 76 -2.31 -6.91 -0.76
N SER A 77 -2.86 -6.78 -1.98
CA SER A 77 -2.80 -7.84 -3.01
C SER A 77 -2.01 -7.48 -4.25
N GLY A 78 -1.66 -6.21 -4.42
CA GLY A 78 -0.98 -5.69 -5.60
C GLY A 78 -1.92 -5.18 -6.70
N SER A 79 -3.17 -5.60 -6.75
CA SER A 79 -4.06 -5.36 -7.88
C SER A 79 -4.90 -4.08 -7.77
N SER A 80 -5.53 -3.83 -6.62
CA SER A 80 -6.55 -2.77 -6.51
C SER A 80 -6.00 -1.40 -6.14
N ARG A 81 -4.83 -1.32 -5.55
CA ARG A 81 -4.21 -0.06 -5.11
C ARG A 81 -2.74 0.03 -5.48
N GLY A 82 -1.99 -1.07 -5.45
CA GLY A 82 -0.57 -1.08 -5.81
C GLY A 82 -0.36 -0.65 -7.26
N LYS A 83 -0.88 -1.40 -8.20
CA LYS A 83 -0.79 -1.06 -9.62
C LYS A 83 -1.47 0.27 -9.93
N PRO A 84 -2.73 0.53 -9.53
CA PRO A 84 -3.37 1.83 -9.81
C PRO A 84 -2.64 3.02 -9.18
N SER A 85 -2.05 2.90 -7.99
CA SER A 85 -1.29 3.99 -7.38
C SER A 85 -0.03 4.31 -8.17
N ALA A 86 0.65 3.29 -8.69
CA ALA A 86 1.83 3.49 -9.53
C ALA A 86 1.45 4.21 -10.83
N GLU A 87 0.38 3.76 -11.49
CA GLU A 87 -0.12 4.40 -12.71
C GLU A 87 -0.54 5.86 -12.45
N TYR A 88 -1.22 6.11 -11.32
CA TYR A 88 -1.64 7.44 -10.91
C TYR A 88 -0.44 8.40 -10.79
N LEU A 89 0.65 7.95 -10.18
CA LEU A 89 1.86 8.76 -10.05
C LEU A 89 2.53 9.01 -11.39
N LEU A 90 2.62 7.97 -12.25
CA LEU A 90 3.20 8.12 -13.59
C LEU A 90 2.45 9.16 -14.42
N GLU A 91 1.13 9.20 -14.32
CA GLU A 91 0.31 10.21 -15.02
C GLU A 91 0.54 11.63 -14.50
N ARG A 92 1.14 11.79 -13.32
CA ARG A 92 1.37 13.09 -12.67
C ARG A 92 2.82 13.52 -12.66
N GLY A 93 3.63 12.96 -13.55
CA GLY A 93 4.98 13.40 -13.78
C GLY A 93 6.06 12.72 -12.93
N PHE A 94 5.69 11.65 -12.22
CA PHE A 94 6.69 10.76 -11.62
C PHE A 94 7.14 9.81 -12.73
N THR A 95 8.44 9.62 -12.90
CA THR A 95 8.96 8.92 -14.08
C THR A 95 9.43 7.50 -13.81
N ASN A 96 9.60 7.12 -12.54
CA ASN A 96 10.14 5.82 -12.17
C ASN A 96 9.36 5.23 -11.01
N VAL A 97 8.22 4.61 -11.32
CA VAL A 97 7.32 4.05 -10.30
C VAL A 97 7.09 2.57 -10.58
N LYS A 98 7.21 1.76 -9.54
CA LYS A 98 6.94 0.31 -9.58
C LYS A 98 6.03 -0.04 -8.41
N TYR A 99 5.49 -1.25 -8.43
CA TYR A 99 4.66 -1.74 -7.33
C TYR A 99 5.05 -3.19 -6.99
N ILE A 100 4.77 -3.59 -5.77
CA ILE A 100 4.95 -4.98 -5.33
C ILE A 100 3.81 -5.82 -5.89
N ASP A 101 4.13 -6.75 -6.76
CA ASP A 101 3.17 -7.50 -7.58
C ASP A 101 2.09 -8.19 -6.74
N HIS A 102 2.46 -8.92 -5.71
CA HIS A 102 1.52 -9.60 -4.83
C HIS A 102 1.18 -8.81 -3.56
N GLY A 103 1.72 -7.60 -3.42
CA GLY A 103 1.48 -6.76 -2.27
C GLY A 103 2.00 -7.35 -0.95
N PHE A 104 1.41 -6.91 0.15
CA PHE A 104 1.83 -7.36 1.48
C PHE A 104 1.29 -8.75 1.83
N GLN A 105 0.03 -9.03 1.55
CA GLN A 105 -0.63 -10.27 1.98
C GLN A 105 -0.92 -11.23 0.83
N GLY A 106 -0.84 -10.77 -0.41
CA GLY A 106 -0.99 -11.61 -1.58
C GLY A 106 -2.42 -11.97 -1.94
N SER A 107 -2.54 -13.07 -2.64
CA SER A 107 -3.81 -13.59 -3.17
C SER A 107 -4.46 -14.57 -2.19
N GLY A 108 -5.78 -14.71 -2.29
CA GLY A 108 -6.49 -15.74 -1.55
C GLY A 108 -6.23 -17.14 -2.12
N ALA A 109 -6.20 -18.14 -1.25
CA ALA A 109 -6.13 -19.54 -1.68
C ALA A 109 -7.37 -19.88 -2.51
N LYS A 110 -7.18 -20.61 -3.62
CA LYS A 110 -8.24 -20.88 -4.58
C LYS A 110 -9.09 -22.09 -4.22
N GLU A 111 -8.55 -22.99 -3.40
CA GLU A 111 -9.23 -24.26 -3.07
C GLU A 111 -8.80 -24.76 -1.70
N GLY A 112 -9.44 -25.82 -1.24
CA GLY A 112 -9.13 -26.47 0.03
C GLY A 112 -9.84 -25.82 1.21
N LYS A 113 -9.49 -26.30 2.43
CA LYS A 113 -10.10 -25.83 3.68
C LYS A 113 -9.81 -24.35 3.97
N LYS A 114 -8.73 -23.82 3.39
CA LYS A 114 -8.30 -22.42 3.58
C LYS A 114 -8.64 -21.53 2.40
N LYS A 115 -9.59 -21.97 1.56
CA LYS A 115 -10.05 -21.17 0.40
C LYS A 115 -10.42 -19.75 0.84
N GLY A 116 -9.88 -18.77 0.13
CA GLY A 116 -10.09 -17.35 0.43
C GLY A 116 -9.10 -16.75 1.41
N MET A 117 -8.38 -17.56 2.18
CA MET A 117 -7.35 -17.07 3.09
C MET A 117 -6.11 -16.66 2.30
N ARG A 118 -5.51 -15.54 2.69
CA ARG A 118 -4.33 -14.99 2.01
C ARG A 118 -3.05 -15.55 2.61
N ILE A 119 -2.68 -16.74 2.14
CA ILE A 119 -1.54 -17.50 2.66
C ILE A 119 -0.60 -17.98 1.55
N VAL A 120 -0.83 -17.55 0.29
CA VAL A 120 -0.18 -18.14 -0.89
C VAL A 120 1.11 -17.40 -1.26
N ASN A 121 1.07 -16.08 -1.25
CA ASN A 121 2.19 -15.25 -1.67
C ASN A 121 2.11 -13.86 -1.01
N GLY A 122 2.95 -12.92 -1.44
CA GLY A 122 3.03 -11.58 -0.88
C GLY A 122 4.13 -11.47 0.16
N TRP A 123 4.48 -10.25 0.51
CA TRP A 123 5.58 -9.92 1.43
C TRP A 123 5.55 -10.79 2.70
N GLN A 124 4.39 -10.82 3.35
CA GLN A 124 4.18 -11.53 4.61
C GLN A 124 4.42 -13.04 4.49
N ASN A 125 3.91 -13.64 3.42
CA ASN A 125 3.96 -15.09 3.20
C ASN A 125 5.26 -15.55 2.56
N ASP A 126 6.02 -14.64 1.96
CA ASP A 126 7.29 -14.97 1.30
C ASP A 126 8.49 -14.92 2.26
N GLY A 127 8.24 -14.76 3.56
CA GLY A 127 9.29 -14.81 4.58
C GLY A 127 10.07 -13.51 4.75
N LEU A 128 9.57 -12.40 4.21
CA LEU A 128 10.20 -11.09 4.38
C LEU A 128 9.83 -10.48 5.74
N PRO A 129 10.64 -9.52 6.26
CA PRO A 129 10.44 -9.00 7.62
C PRO A 129 9.10 -8.26 7.79
N TRP A 130 8.37 -8.62 8.83
CA TRP A 130 7.12 -7.94 9.19
C TRP A 130 6.76 -8.23 10.66
N SER A 131 5.87 -7.40 11.22
CA SER A 131 5.32 -7.62 12.56
C SER A 131 3.92 -7.00 12.66
N MET A 132 3.29 -7.16 13.82
CA MET A 132 2.01 -6.50 14.11
C MET A 132 2.19 -5.12 14.74
N THR A 133 3.43 -4.70 14.99
CA THR A 133 3.72 -3.40 15.61
C THR A 133 3.88 -2.33 14.54
N LEU A 134 3.10 -1.27 14.65
CA LEU A 134 3.20 -0.11 13.77
C LEU A 134 4.33 0.81 14.24
N ASN A 135 4.98 1.47 13.29
CA ASN A 135 5.95 2.52 13.58
C ASN A 135 5.25 3.89 13.52
N ALA A 136 5.17 4.57 14.65
CA ALA A 136 4.46 5.84 14.77
C ALA A 136 5.02 6.93 13.85
N ASP A 137 6.32 6.87 13.52
CA ASP A 137 6.97 7.85 12.65
C ASP A 137 6.67 7.64 11.16
N LYS A 138 6.17 6.47 10.81
CA LYS A 138 5.92 6.08 9.41
C LYS A 138 4.44 5.94 9.08
N ILE A 139 3.61 5.59 10.05
CA ILE A 139 2.18 5.34 9.83
C ILE A 139 1.43 6.65 9.57
N TYR A 140 0.49 6.62 8.65
CA TYR A 140 -0.32 7.77 8.29
C TYR A 140 -1.26 8.16 9.44
N ARG A 141 -1.18 9.43 9.84
CA ARG A 141 -2.07 10.05 10.81
C ARG A 141 -2.39 11.46 10.30
N PRO A 142 -3.62 11.70 9.85
CA PRO A 142 -4.01 13.02 9.33
C PRO A 142 -4.04 14.09 10.43
#